data_0144c297cc075df4605289da8242c018
#
_entry.id   0144c297cc075df4605289da8242c018
#
_cell.length_a   1.000
_cell.length_b   1.000
_cell.length_c   1.000
_cell.angle_alpha   90.00
_cell.angle_beta   90.00
_cell.angle_gamma   90.00
#
_symmetry.space_group_name_H-M   'P 1'
#
loop_
_entity.id
_entity.type
_entity.pdbx_description
1 polymer ?
#
loop_
_entity_poly.entity_id
_entity_poly.type
_entity_poly.pdbx_seq_one_letter_code
_entity_poly.pdbx_strand_id
1 'polypeptide(L)'
;MQLKEKKDMLEILYEVGKILLTLYLYFISYFYTLSVPLSWTTPVRLIGIYVCVQLICKWIRKIKIEIKVESDKKNWKFGLAMFGLTFIVMGIYYLAYYPGGLLTDTFNQWYQVEKGYYVDWHPAIHTLLFLKLPSMIINSLAFVNFMDMIWLCLAMGYLGMVLESWGIRKRWCSLILGVSILTPASVIVNSFCWKDTALTIFMIIIVAQLIEIVFSDGRWLDSWLHICVFALWNALASLMRHNAILLTGPLMVLVILLFVKKIGYKCVVSFVLMLLLMGGIKGPMYQVLHVQNHPQVSAEMLGVPMTILGNVLVNDPEALDEEARVFLYKIGDQEMWKSSYTEGSWNSAKYMGDDISDDIIEEEGAENVLRYTWHAIQKRPYLSYRAVVKLFELVLKPAGEHVSWGFNIVVYDGNSYGYKLEGISWLQNILDYSYEWSVNGGVLLTLGWHIGFYVLLLLFWGVSTIRKGWKWILLWIPIICYDFGTALLLCGSDFRFFSFNTVVTLPLLLAMVCSNREERVIGKENEVFDCNSVL
;
A
#
# COMPACT_ATOMS: atom_id res chain seq x y z
N MET A 1 -22.33 34.32 -1.91
CA MET A 1 -20.89 34.62 -1.80
C MET A 1 -20.08 33.38 -1.43
N GLN A 2 -20.33 32.73 -0.30
CA GLN A 2 -19.58 31.53 0.16
C GLN A 2 -19.54 30.34 -0.82
N LEU A 3 -20.62 30.04 -1.56
CA LEU A 3 -20.64 28.94 -2.54
C LEU A 3 -19.75 29.22 -3.76
N LYS A 4 -19.68 30.47 -4.22
CA LYS A 4 -18.80 30.88 -5.33
C LYS A 4 -17.35 30.82 -4.92
N GLU A 5 -16.99 31.35 -3.74
CA GLU A 5 -15.64 31.28 -3.19
C GLU A 5 -15.14 29.83 -3.01
N LYS A 6 -16.03 28.95 -2.52
CA LYS A 6 -15.71 27.51 -2.40
C LYS A 6 -15.45 26.86 -3.76
N LYS A 7 -16.23 27.21 -4.79
CA LYS A 7 -16.04 26.67 -6.14
C LYS A 7 -14.74 27.18 -6.76
N ASP A 8 -14.45 28.46 -6.61
CA ASP A 8 -13.21 29.08 -7.11
C ASP A 8 -11.98 28.45 -6.45
N MET A 9 -12.05 28.20 -5.14
CA MET A 9 -10.97 27.50 -4.40
C MET A 9 -10.73 26.08 -4.92
N LEU A 10 -11.78 25.29 -5.18
CA LEU A 10 -11.63 23.93 -5.72
C LEU A 10 -11.06 23.93 -7.14
N GLU A 11 -11.37 24.95 -7.96
CA GLU A 11 -10.74 25.13 -9.27
C GLU A 11 -9.25 25.41 -9.14
N ILE A 12 -8.86 26.34 -8.26
CA ILE A 12 -7.44 26.65 -8.01
C ILE A 12 -6.70 25.38 -7.59
N LEU A 13 -7.24 24.63 -6.65
CA LEU A 13 -6.60 23.39 -6.18
C LEU A 13 -6.52 22.31 -7.25
N TYR A 14 -7.53 22.22 -8.10
CA TYR A 14 -7.50 21.33 -9.25
C TYR A 14 -6.37 21.71 -10.22
N GLU A 15 -6.18 23.00 -10.51
CA GLU A 15 -5.07 23.49 -11.34
C GLU A 15 -3.71 23.23 -10.68
N VAL A 16 -3.58 23.50 -9.36
CA VAL A 16 -2.38 23.16 -8.59
C VAL A 16 -2.10 21.66 -8.63
N GLY A 17 -3.13 20.84 -8.45
CA GLY A 17 -3.00 19.36 -8.54
C GLY A 17 -2.47 18.91 -9.91
N LYS A 18 -2.92 19.51 -11.01
CA LYS A 18 -2.40 19.20 -12.35
C LYS A 18 -0.95 19.65 -12.54
N ILE A 19 -0.56 20.78 -11.98
CA ILE A 19 0.83 21.25 -12.00
C ILE A 19 1.71 20.27 -11.21
N LEU A 20 1.31 19.88 -10.00
CA LEU A 20 2.04 18.91 -9.20
C LEU A 20 2.16 17.55 -9.90
N LEU A 21 1.08 17.09 -10.53
CA LEU A 21 1.10 15.85 -11.32
C LEU A 21 2.02 15.97 -12.53
N THR A 22 2.09 17.14 -13.17
CA THR A 22 3.03 17.40 -14.27
C THR A 22 4.48 17.32 -13.79
N LEU A 23 4.79 17.93 -12.65
CA LEU A 23 6.13 17.87 -12.05
C LEU A 23 6.49 16.44 -11.66
N TYR A 24 5.55 15.69 -11.08
CA TYR A 24 5.73 14.27 -10.76
C TYR A 24 6.03 13.44 -12.01
N LEU A 25 5.23 13.60 -13.09
CA LEU A 25 5.46 12.88 -14.36
C LEU A 25 6.78 13.28 -15.01
N TYR A 26 7.14 14.54 -14.94
CA TYR A 26 8.44 15.01 -15.40
C TYR A 26 9.56 14.32 -14.62
N PHE A 27 9.45 14.28 -13.28
CA PHE A 27 10.42 13.60 -12.42
C PHE A 27 10.57 12.12 -12.75
N ILE A 28 9.47 11.36 -12.83
CA ILE A 28 9.54 9.92 -13.13
C ILE A 28 9.99 9.60 -14.56
N SER A 29 9.93 10.56 -15.49
CA SER A 29 10.44 10.37 -16.86
C SER A 29 11.95 10.05 -16.91
N TYR A 30 12.70 10.39 -15.85
CA TYR A 30 14.11 10.05 -15.71
C TYR A 30 14.39 8.55 -15.63
N PHE A 31 13.46 7.74 -15.11
CA PHE A 31 13.62 6.29 -15.11
C PHE A 31 13.77 5.71 -16.51
N TYR A 32 13.29 6.43 -17.52
CA TYR A 32 13.27 5.95 -18.91
C TYR A 32 14.35 6.61 -19.78
N THR A 33 14.84 7.78 -19.41
CA THR A 33 15.73 8.55 -20.28
C THR A 33 17.16 8.65 -19.77
N LEU A 34 17.41 8.36 -18.48
CA LEU A 34 18.71 8.52 -17.78
C LEU A 34 19.39 9.89 -18.04
N SER A 35 18.65 10.88 -18.51
CA SER A 35 19.17 12.18 -18.94
C SER A 35 19.18 13.18 -17.77
N VAL A 36 20.07 14.17 -17.90
CA VAL A 36 20.22 15.25 -16.90
C VAL A 36 18.87 15.95 -16.64
N PRO A 37 18.54 16.20 -15.36
CA PRO A 37 17.24 16.77 -14.98
C PRO A 37 16.91 18.10 -15.63
N LEU A 38 17.87 18.95 -15.82
CA LEU A 38 17.67 20.29 -16.37
C LEU A 38 18.45 20.46 -17.67
N SER A 39 17.74 20.73 -18.74
CA SER A 39 18.28 21.04 -20.06
C SER A 39 17.46 22.14 -20.71
N TRP A 40 17.95 22.72 -21.80
CA TRP A 40 17.19 23.71 -22.57
C TRP A 40 15.85 23.17 -23.10
N THR A 41 15.67 21.83 -23.20
CA THR A 41 14.40 21.19 -23.59
C THR A 41 13.41 21.05 -22.43
N THR A 42 13.80 21.30 -21.19
CA THR A 42 12.95 21.16 -19.99
C THR A 42 11.62 21.91 -20.10
N PRO A 43 11.58 23.20 -20.52
CA PRO A 43 10.31 23.91 -20.63
C PRO A 43 9.36 23.26 -21.66
N VAL A 44 9.88 22.81 -22.79
CA VAL A 44 9.07 22.16 -23.83
C VAL A 44 8.51 20.84 -23.34
N ARG A 45 9.32 20.03 -22.62
CA ARG A 45 8.85 18.77 -22.01
C ARG A 45 7.77 19.02 -20.96
N LEU A 46 7.95 19.98 -20.07
CA LEU A 46 6.96 20.33 -19.06
C LEU A 46 5.64 20.79 -19.68
N ILE A 47 5.68 21.63 -20.71
CA ILE A 47 4.46 22.05 -21.43
C ILE A 47 3.80 20.83 -22.09
N GLY A 48 4.54 19.96 -22.74
CA GLY A 48 4.01 18.75 -23.37
C GLY A 48 3.33 17.82 -22.36
N ILE A 49 3.99 17.54 -21.23
CA ILE A 49 3.44 16.74 -20.14
C ILE A 49 2.19 17.40 -19.56
N TYR A 50 2.20 18.72 -19.33
CA TYR A 50 1.03 19.45 -18.82
C TYR A 50 -0.17 19.33 -19.76
N VAL A 51 0.05 19.45 -21.08
CA VAL A 51 -1.01 19.25 -22.06
C VAL A 51 -1.56 17.82 -21.97
N CYS A 52 -0.71 16.80 -21.88
CA CYS A 52 -1.15 15.42 -21.68
C CYS A 52 -1.97 15.25 -20.38
N VAL A 53 -1.51 15.81 -19.26
CA VAL A 53 -2.24 15.81 -17.98
C VAL A 53 -3.62 16.45 -18.14
N GLN A 54 -3.72 17.61 -18.81
CA GLN A 54 -4.99 18.27 -19.10
C GLN A 54 -5.95 17.37 -19.90
N LEU A 55 -5.44 16.74 -20.96
CA LEU A 55 -6.23 15.85 -21.83
C LEU A 55 -6.72 14.62 -21.08
N ILE A 56 -5.84 13.96 -20.30
CA ILE A 56 -6.17 12.77 -19.52
C ILE A 56 -7.20 13.12 -18.42
N CYS A 57 -6.98 14.19 -17.64
CA CYS A 57 -7.94 14.62 -16.63
C CYS A 57 -9.31 15.02 -17.26
N LYS A 58 -9.30 15.64 -18.44
CA LYS A 58 -10.53 15.94 -19.20
C LYS A 58 -11.23 14.65 -19.67
N TRP A 59 -10.47 13.66 -20.11
CA TRP A 59 -11.00 12.36 -20.52
C TRP A 59 -11.58 11.58 -19.34
N ILE A 60 -10.87 11.48 -18.21
CA ILE A 60 -11.36 10.83 -16.99
C ILE A 60 -12.72 11.40 -16.55
N ARG A 61 -12.89 12.71 -16.61
CA ARG A 61 -14.17 13.37 -16.26
C ARG A 61 -15.32 13.04 -17.22
N LYS A 62 -15.03 12.59 -18.43
CA LYS A 62 -16.06 12.16 -19.39
C LYS A 62 -16.51 10.72 -19.17
N ILE A 63 -15.73 9.92 -18.45
CA ILE A 63 -16.09 8.55 -18.13
C ILE A 63 -17.35 8.58 -17.25
N LYS A 64 -18.41 7.94 -17.71
CA LYS A 64 -19.68 7.86 -17.00
C LYS A 64 -20.05 6.39 -16.83
N ILE A 65 -20.16 5.94 -15.60
CA ILE A 65 -20.72 4.64 -15.27
C ILE A 65 -22.15 4.85 -14.82
N GLU A 66 -23.09 4.18 -15.50
CA GLU A 66 -24.49 4.23 -15.12
C GLU A 66 -24.68 3.60 -13.73
N ILE A 67 -25.28 4.36 -12.83
CA ILE A 67 -25.59 3.95 -11.47
C ILE A 67 -27.09 3.65 -11.41
N LYS A 68 -27.46 2.56 -10.74
CA LYS A 68 -28.86 2.28 -10.36
C LYS A 68 -29.25 3.14 -9.16
N VAL A 69 -30.52 3.14 -8.85
CA VAL A 69 -31.00 3.73 -7.59
C VAL A 69 -30.34 3.00 -6.42
N GLU A 70 -29.89 3.78 -5.45
CA GLU A 70 -29.34 3.30 -4.18
C GLU A 70 -30.31 2.32 -3.49
N SER A 71 -29.77 1.29 -2.86
CA SER A 71 -30.55 0.37 -2.06
C SER A 71 -30.12 0.51 -0.60
N ASP A 72 -31.07 0.79 0.29
CA ASP A 72 -30.83 0.84 1.73
C ASP A 72 -30.39 -0.51 2.33
N LYS A 73 -30.58 -1.60 1.59
CA LYS A 73 -30.23 -2.95 2.03
C LYS A 73 -29.02 -3.48 1.27
N LYS A 74 -27.98 -3.82 2.01
CA LYS A 74 -26.80 -4.53 1.47
C LYS A 74 -27.20 -5.89 0.90
N ASN A 75 -26.78 -6.15 -0.34
CA ASN A 75 -27.08 -7.38 -1.05
C ASN A 75 -26.07 -8.48 -0.66
N TRP A 76 -26.36 -9.22 0.42
CA TRP A 76 -25.52 -10.31 0.91
C TRP A 76 -25.30 -11.43 -0.13
N LYS A 77 -26.28 -11.68 -1.02
CA LYS A 77 -26.12 -12.68 -2.10
C LYS A 77 -25.06 -12.27 -3.10
N PHE A 78 -24.95 -10.97 -3.39
CA PHE A 78 -23.89 -10.45 -4.23
C PHE A 78 -22.54 -10.49 -3.52
N GLY A 79 -22.49 -10.18 -2.23
CA GLY A 79 -21.29 -10.36 -1.41
C GLY A 79 -20.80 -11.81 -1.42
N LEU A 80 -21.72 -12.78 -1.27
CA LEU A 80 -21.39 -14.20 -1.36
C LEU A 80 -20.87 -14.58 -2.77
N ALA A 81 -21.41 -13.98 -3.84
CA ALA A 81 -20.88 -14.21 -5.18
C ALA A 81 -19.45 -13.68 -5.35
N MET A 82 -19.13 -12.51 -4.78
CA MET A 82 -17.75 -11.96 -4.82
C MET A 82 -16.79 -12.75 -3.91
N PHE A 83 -17.26 -13.20 -2.74
CA PHE A 83 -16.54 -14.19 -1.94
C PHE A 83 -16.21 -15.44 -2.76
N GLY A 84 -17.22 -16.03 -3.42
CA GLY A 84 -17.05 -17.24 -4.23
C GLY A 84 -16.09 -17.05 -5.40
N LEU A 85 -16.16 -15.90 -6.10
CA LEU A 85 -15.21 -15.56 -7.16
C LEU A 85 -13.77 -15.52 -6.62
N THR A 86 -13.55 -14.82 -5.52
CA THR A 86 -12.23 -14.73 -4.88
C THR A 86 -11.76 -16.10 -4.39
N PHE A 87 -12.68 -16.88 -3.78
CA PHE A 87 -12.37 -18.21 -3.27
C PHE A 87 -11.97 -19.19 -4.39
N ILE A 88 -12.62 -19.13 -5.55
CA ILE A 88 -12.25 -19.96 -6.70
C ILE A 88 -10.84 -19.59 -7.18
N VAL A 89 -10.56 -18.30 -7.37
CA VAL A 89 -9.24 -17.86 -7.84
C VAL A 89 -8.14 -18.24 -6.86
N MET A 90 -8.27 -17.86 -5.60
CA MET A 90 -7.29 -18.16 -4.55
C MET A 90 -7.18 -19.66 -4.30
N GLY A 91 -8.30 -20.39 -4.37
CA GLY A 91 -8.33 -21.85 -4.21
C GLY A 91 -7.59 -22.60 -5.30
N ILE A 92 -7.63 -22.11 -6.56
CA ILE A 92 -6.82 -22.66 -7.66
C ILE A 92 -5.32 -22.54 -7.31
N TYR A 93 -4.87 -21.36 -6.87
CA TYR A 93 -3.49 -21.16 -6.46
C TYR A 93 -3.14 -21.96 -5.21
N TYR A 94 -4.03 -22.03 -4.21
CA TYR A 94 -3.81 -22.85 -3.02
C TYR A 94 -3.66 -24.35 -3.34
N LEU A 95 -4.45 -24.88 -4.28
CA LEU A 95 -4.33 -26.27 -4.74
C LEU A 95 -3.04 -26.52 -5.56
N ALA A 96 -2.63 -25.54 -6.36
CA ALA A 96 -1.42 -25.62 -7.17
C ALA A 96 -0.15 -25.56 -6.32
N TYR A 97 -0.14 -24.72 -5.29
CA TYR A 97 1.03 -24.45 -4.45
C TYR A 97 0.81 -24.88 -2.98
N TYR A 98 0.01 -25.92 -2.73
CA TYR A 98 -0.20 -26.39 -1.36
C TYR A 98 1.14 -26.65 -0.65
N PRO A 99 1.32 -26.21 0.59
CA PRO A 99 0.38 -25.60 1.54
C PRO A 99 0.27 -24.05 1.45
N GLY A 100 0.70 -23.45 0.34
CA GLY A 100 0.81 -22.02 0.11
C GLY A 100 2.22 -21.49 0.35
N GLY A 101 2.39 -20.17 0.24
CA GLY A 101 3.68 -19.51 0.42
C GLY A 101 4.08 -19.45 1.90
N LEU A 102 5.22 -20.02 2.25
CA LEU A 102 5.78 -20.06 3.60
C LEU A 102 7.25 -19.65 3.58
N LEU A 103 7.55 -18.46 4.11
CA LEU A 103 8.92 -17.92 4.16
C LEU A 103 9.51 -17.96 5.57
N THR A 104 10.73 -17.49 5.71
CA THR A 104 11.45 -17.37 6.99
C THR A 104 10.64 -16.62 8.03
N ASP A 105 9.99 -15.52 7.65
CA ASP A 105 9.10 -14.73 8.52
C ASP A 105 7.97 -15.61 9.10
N THR A 106 7.33 -16.44 8.25
CA THR A 106 6.24 -17.34 8.66
C THR A 106 6.75 -18.41 9.64
N PHE A 107 7.89 -19.02 9.34
CA PHE A 107 8.46 -20.05 10.23
C PHE A 107 8.95 -19.48 11.55
N ASN A 108 9.50 -18.26 11.55
CA ASN A 108 9.86 -17.56 12.78
C ASN A 108 8.63 -17.33 13.67
N GLN A 109 7.54 -16.80 13.09
CA GLN A 109 6.29 -16.60 13.84
C GLN A 109 5.64 -17.93 14.26
N TRP A 110 5.74 -18.97 13.45
CA TRP A 110 5.25 -20.30 13.82
C TRP A 110 5.99 -20.89 15.00
N TYR A 111 7.32 -20.74 15.04
CA TYR A 111 8.13 -21.10 16.20
C TYR A 111 7.69 -20.37 17.47
N GLN A 112 7.36 -19.07 17.35
CA GLN A 112 6.83 -18.30 18.48
C GLN A 112 5.49 -18.85 18.98
N VAL A 113 4.61 -19.27 18.07
CA VAL A 113 3.32 -19.89 18.40
C VAL A 113 3.52 -21.20 19.17
N GLU A 114 4.45 -22.05 18.75
CA GLU A 114 4.72 -23.33 19.40
C GLU A 114 5.36 -23.19 20.78
N LYS A 115 6.27 -22.23 20.91
CA LYS A 115 6.98 -21.99 22.18
C LYS A 115 6.19 -21.13 23.17
N GLY A 116 5.12 -20.47 22.72
CA GLY A 116 4.38 -19.52 23.54
C GLY A 116 5.21 -18.29 23.94
N TYR A 117 6.18 -17.93 23.13
CA TYR A 117 7.10 -16.82 23.31
C TYR A 117 6.95 -15.87 22.13
N TYR A 118 6.73 -14.59 22.37
CA TYR A 118 6.41 -13.62 21.31
C TYR A 118 7.40 -12.45 21.31
N VAL A 119 7.80 -12.04 20.09
CA VAL A 119 8.68 -10.88 19.86
C VAL A 119 8.00 -9.96 18.85
N ASP A 120 8.00 -8.65 19.08
CA ASP A 120 7.35 -7.65 18.23
C ASP A 120 8.22 -7.20 17.04
N TRP A 121 9.19 -8.04 16.59
CA TRP A 121 9.90 -7.87 15.32
C TRP A 121 8.93 -8.03 14.13
N HIS A 122 8.26 -9.16 14.08
CA HIS A 122 7.02 -9.28 13.32
C HIS A 122 5.88 -8.94 14.29
N PRO A 123 4.96 -8.02 13.93
CA PRO A 123 3.93 -7.59 14.85
C PRO A 123 3.26 -8.75 15.58
N ALA A 124 3.41 -8.80 16.91
CA ALA A 124 2.93 -9.94 17.70
C ALA A 124 1.42 -10.13 17.56
N ILE A 125 0.66 -9.06 17.29
CA ILE A 125 -0.78 -9.16 17.02
C ILE A 125 -1.06 -9.97 15.75
N HIS A 126 -0.20 -9.91 14.72
CA HIS A 126 -0.32 -10.77 13.54
C HIS A 126 -0.11 -12.23 13.93
N THR A 127 0.95 -12.54 14.66
CA THR A 127 1.23 -13.91 15.15
C THR A 127 0.05 -14.46 15.96
N LEU A 128 -0.57 -13.64 16.82
CA LEU A 128 -1.70 -14.05 17.64
C LEU A 128 -2.99 -14.28 16.85
N LEU A 129 -3.38 -13.34 15.98
CA LEU A 129 -4.65 -13.41 15.27
C LEU A 129 -4.63 -14.32 14.05
N PHE A 130 -3.54 -14.31 13.29
CA PHE A 130 -3.46 -15.00 11.99
C PHE A 130 -2.75 -16.36 12.07
N LEU A 131 -1.88 -16.60 13.07
CA LEU A 131 -1.25 -17.91 13.24
C LEU A 131 -1.78 -18.65 14.48
N LYS A 132 -1.71 -18.04 15.67
CA LYS A 132 -2.08 -18.72 16.91
C LYS A 132 -3.56 -19.08 16.96
N LEU A 133 -4.45 -18.13 16.66
CA LEU A 133 -5.89 -18.37 16.74
C LEU A 133 -6.35 -19.50 15.78
N PRO A 134 -6.00 -19.51 14.49
CA PRO A 134 -6.32 -20.65 13.60
C PRO A 134 -5.65 -21.95 14.05
N SER A 135 -4.42 -21.92 14.53
CA SER A 135 -3.72 -23.13 14.98
C SER A 135 -4.37 -23.83 16.18
N MET A 136 -5.18 -23.11 16.96
CA MET A 136 -5.98 -23.72 18.03
C MET A 136 -7.13 -24.60 17.52
N ILE A 137 -7.52 -24.44 16.26
CA ILE A 137 -8.54 -25.27 15.60
C ILE A 137 -7.84 -26.46 14.93
N ILE A 138 -6.86 -26.17 14.06
CA ILE A 138 -6.03 -27.20 13.40
C ILE A 138 -4.58 -26.71 13.44
N ASN A 139 -3.72 -27.43 14.13
CA ASN A 139 -2.30 -27.09 14.29
C ASN A 139 -1.49 -27.42 13.02
N SER A 140 -1.67 -26.60 12.00
CA SER A 140 -1.03 -26.74 10.69
C SER A 140 -0.90 -25.40 9.98
N LEU A 141 0.29 -25.10 9.43
CA LEU A 141 0.50 -23.90 8.60
C LEU A 141 -0.34 -23.93 7.31
N ALA A 142 -0.63 -25.11 6.77
CA ALA A 142 -1.55 -25.22 5.64
C ALA A 142 -2.96 -24.71 6.01
N PHE A 143 -3.47 -25.10 7.18
CA PHE A 143 -4.76 -24.59 7.65
C PHE A 143 -4.72 -23.10 7.97
N VAL A 144 -3.65 -22.61 8.55
CA VAL A 144 -3.46 -21.18 8.81
C VAL A 144 -3.55 -20.36 7.51
N ASN A 145 -2.79 -20.79 6.48
CA ASN A 145 -2.81 -20.12 5.18
C ASN A 145 -4.19 -20.21 4.48
N PHE A 146 -4.89 -21.35 4.63
CA PHE A 146 -6.27 -21.49 4.17
C PHE A 146 -7.20 -20.48 4.87
N MET A 147 -7.04 -20.24 6.17
CA MET A 147 -7.83 -19.25 6.91
C MET A 147 -7.53 -17.81 6.46
N ASP A 148 -6.29 -17.49 6.13
CA ASP A 148 -5.92 -16.18 5.55
C ASP A 148 -6.64 -15.96 4.21
N MET A 149 -6.70 -17.00 3.37
CA MET A 149 -7.48 -16.98 2.13
C MET A 149 -8.99 -16.72 2.41
N ILE A 150 -9.56 -17.36 3.42
CA ILE A 150 -10.98 -17.14 3.81
C ILE A 150 -11.21 -15.70 4.24
N TRP A 151 -10.32 -15.11 5.06
CA TRP A 151 -10.41 -13.71 5.48
C TRP A 151 -10.35 -12.75 4.29
N LEU A 152 -9.46 -13.00 3.33
CA LEU A 152 -9.39 -12.22 2.09
C LEU A 152 -10.70 -12.30 1.29
N CYS A 153 -11.27 -13.51 1.15
CA CYS A 153 -12.53 -13.71 0.45
C CYS A 153 -13.70 -12.96 1.12
N LEU A 154 -13.77 -12.97 2.46
CA LEU A 154 -14.77 -12.24 3.24
C LEU A 154 -14.63 -10.71 3.03
N ALA A 155 -13.42 -10.20 3.05
CA ALA A 155 -13.14 -8.77 2.81
C ALA A 155 -13.56 -8.34 1.40
N MET A 156 -13.25 -9.14 0.38
CA MET A 156 -13.66 -8.90 -1.01
C MET A 156 -15.19 -8.98 -1.19
N GLY A 157 -15.84 -9.93 -0.53
CA GLY A 157 -17.30 -10.03 -0.47
C GLY A 157 -17.94 -8.79 0.14
N TYR A 158 -17.38 -8.29 1.26
CA TYR A 158 -17.83 -7.06 1.91
C TYR A 158 -17.66 -5.83 1.02
N LEU A 159 -16.50 -5.66 0.39
CA LEU A 159 -16.27 -4.56 -0.56
C LEU A 159 -17.26 -4.61 -1.73
N GLY A 160 -17.53 -5.80 -2.27
CA GLY A 160 -18.53 -5.99 -3.33
C GLY A 160 -19.93 -5.54 -2.90
N MET A 161 -20.37 -5.93 -1.68
CA MET A 161 -21.65 -5.48 -1.12
C MET A 161 -21.73 -3.96 -0.99
N VAL A 162 -20.67 -3.32 -0.53
CA VAL A 162 -20.63 -1.87 -0.35
C VAL A 162 -20.71 -1.15 -1.69
N LEU A 163 -19.93 -1.55 -2.68
CA LEU A 163 -19.96 -0.94 -4.02
C LEU A 163 -21.35 -1.08 -4.66
N GLU A 164 -21.99 -2.24 -4.53
CA GLU A 164 -23.32 -2.46 -5.12
C GLU A 164 -24.41 -1.69 -4.38
N SER A 165 -24.36 -1.56 -3.05
CA SER A 165 -25.34 -0.82 -2.27
C SER A 165 -25.40 0.66 -2.65
N TRP A 166 -24.29 1.24 -3.07
CA TRP A 166 -24.20 2.61 -3.60
C TRP A 166 -24.63 2.74 -5.06
N GLY A 167 -25.28 1.71 -5.61
CA GLY A 167 -25.92 1.71 -6.92
C GLY A 167 -25.00 1.38 -8.07
N ILE A 168 -23.75 0.95 -7.83
CA ILE A 168 -22.85 0.49 -8.88
C ILE A 168 -23.37 -0.84 -9.43
N ARG A 169 -23.50 -0.94 -10.75
CA ARG A 169 -24.04 -2.17 -11.38
C ARG A 169 -23.14 -3.36 -11.08
N LYS A 170 -23.73 -4.50 -10.71
CA LYS A 170 -23.02 -5.76 -10.38
C LYS A 170 -21.97 -6.15 -11.41
N ARG A 171 -22.25 -5.96 -12.71
CA ARG A 171 -21.29 -6.27 -13.79
C ARG A 171 -19.96 -5.51 -13.65
N TRP A 172 -20.03 -4.21 -13.27
CA TRP A 172 -18.82 -3.42 -13.06
C TRP A 172 -18.09 -3.79 -11.78
N CYS A 173 -18.85 -4.04 -10.70
CA CYS A 173 -18.27 -4.55 -9.45
C CYS A 173 -17.57 -5.89 -9.70
N SER A 174 -18.23 -6.86 -10.34
CA SER A 174 -17.63 -8.17 -10.64
C SER A 174 -16.41 -8.07 -11.55
N LEU A 175 -16.48 -7.23 -12.59
CA LEU A 175 -15.35 -7.03 -13.51
C LEU A 175 -14.14 -6.45 -12.77
N ILE A 176 -14.33 -5.36 -12.02
CA ILE A 176 -13.23 -4.66 -11.36
C ILE A 176 -12.64 -5.50 -10.22
N LEU A 177 -13.48 -6.11 -9.37
CA LEU A 177 -13.00 -6.99 -8.31
C LEU A 177 -12.35 -8.25 -8.88
N GLY A 178 -12.91 -8.80 -9.97
CA GLY A 178 -12.32 -9.93 -10.68
C GLY A 178 -10.94 -9.60 -11.25
N VAL A 179 -10.78 -8.46 -11.93
CA VAL A 179 -9.47 -8.01 -12.45
C VAL A 179 -8.48 -7.81 -11.31
N SER A 180 -8.90 -7.17 -10.20
CA SER A 180 -8.03 -6.93 -9.05
C SER A 180 -7.48 -8.25 -8.46
N ILE A 181 -8.31 -9.29 -8.34
CA ILE A 181 -7.87 -10.57 -7.76
C ILE A 181 -7.24 -11.51 -8.79
N LEU A 182 -7.53 -11.38 -10.08
CA LEU A 182 -6.92 -12.20 -11.14
C LEU A 182 -5.53 -11.72 -11.55
N THR A 183 -5.12 -10.51 -11.17
CA THR A 183 -3.77 -10.01 -11.44
C THR A 183 -2.74 -10.93 -10.77
N PRO A 184 -1.78 -11.56 -11.50
CA PRO A 184 -0.82 -12.50 -10.92
C PRO A 184 -0.10 -11.96 -9.70
N ALA A 185 0.38 -10.71 -9.73
CA ALA A 185 0.99 -10.04 -8.59
C ALA A 185 0.10 -10.05 -7.35
N SER A 186 -1.21 -9.81 -7.52
CA SER A 186 -2.17 -9.80 -6.42
C SER A 186 -2.37 -11.19 -5.81
N VAL A 187 -2.65 -12.19 -6.64
CA VAL A 187 -2.89 -13.57 -6.17
C VAL A 187 -1.65 -14.14 -5.49
N ILE A 188 -0.49 -14.02 -6.14
CA ILE A 188 0.77 -14.59 -5.64
C ILE A 188 1.09 -14.03 -4.25
N VAL A 189 1.09 -12.69 -4.09
CA VAL A 189 1.43 -12.06 -2.81
C VAL A 189 0.45 -12.44 -1.70
N ASN A 190 -0.85 -12.50 -2.02
CA ASN A 190 -1.88 -12.85 -1.04
C ASN A 190 -2.02 -14.38 -0.80
N SER A 191 -1.19 -15.20 -1.45
CA SER A 191 -1.09 -16.65 -1.18
C SER A 191 -0.03 -17.01 -0.12
N PHE A 192 0.62 -16.00 0.46
CA PHE A 192 1.57 -16.19 1.55
C PHE A 192 0.93 -15.93 2.91
N CYS A 193 1.29 -16.77 3.88
CA CYS A 193 0.95 -16.56 5.28
C CYS A 193 1.91 -15.54 5.93
N TRP A 194 1.64 -14.26 5.76
CA TRP A 194 2.45 -13.18 6.30
C TRP A 194 1.63 -11.92 6.65
N LYS A 195 2.26 -11.02 7.41
CA LYS A 195 1.64 -9.76 7.87
C LYS A 195 1.13 -8.85 6.74
N ASP A 196 1.68 -8.97 5.54
CA ASP A 196 1.33 -8.16 4.37
C ASP A 196 -0.02 -8.57 3.75
N THR A 197 -0.33 -9.87 3.73
CA THR A 197 -1.65 -10.39 3.40
C THR A 197 -2.69 -9.91 4.42
N ALA A 198 -2.38 -9.98 5.72
CA ALA A 198 -3.26 -9.48 6.78
C ALA A 198 -3.52 -7.97 6.62
N LEU A 199 -2.50 -7.17 6.33
CA LEU A 199 -2.67 -5.74 6.03
C LEU A 199 -3.58 -5.54 4.82
N THR A 200 -3.40 -6.31 3.75
CA THR A 200 -4.27 -6.24 2.55
C THR A 200 -5.73 -6.49 2.89
N ILE A 201 -6.03 -7.48 3.73
CA ILE A 201 -7.39 -7.78 4.20
C ILE A 201 -8.00 -6.57 4.92
N PHE A 202 -7.27 -5.96 5.87
CA PHE A 202 -7.74 -4.77 6.58
C PHE A 202 -7.88 -3.56 5.67
N MET A 203 -6.98 -3.39 4.70
CA MET A 203 -7.07 -2.32 3.71
C MET A 203 -8.33 -2.42 2.84
N ILE A 204 -8.72 -3.61 2.42
CA ILE A 204 -9.98 -3.84 1.68
C ILE A 204 -11.18 -3.40 2.53
N ILE A 205 -11.20 -3.77 3.81
CA ILE A 205 -12.28 -3.41 4.74
C ILE A 205 -12.31 -1.90 4.97
N ILE A 206 -11.15 -1.26 5.21
CA ILE A 206 -11.05 0.19 5.39
C ILE A 206 -11.52 0.91 4.13
N VAL A 207 -11.11 0.48 2.95
CA VAL A 207 -11.55 1.06 1.66
C VAL A 207 -13.07 0.97 1.51
N ALA A 208 -13.68 -0.16 1.86
CA ALA A 208 -15.14 -0.28 1.86
C ALA A 208 -15.79 0.73 2.81
N GLN A 209 -15.24 0.93 4.02
CA GLN A 209 -15.74 1.92 4.98
C GLN A 209 -15.51 3.36 4.51
N LEU A 210 -14.39 3.66 3.83
CA LEU A 210 -14.15 4.97 3.23
C LEU A 210 -15.18 5.31 2.15
N ILE A 211 -15.54 4.34 1.33
CA ILE A 211 -16.62 4.49 0.34
C ILE A 211 -17.94 4.82 1.04
N GLU A 212 -18.29 4.08 2.11
CA GLU A 212 -19.48 4.37 2.92
C GLU A 212 -19.47 5.80 3.50
N ILE A 213 -18.34 6.22 4.06
CA ILE A 213 -18.18 7.56 4.66
C ILE A 213 -18.32 8.67 3.60
N VAL A 214 -17.62 8.52 2.45
CA VAL A 214 -17.61 9.54 1.40
C VAL A 214 -18.98 9.64 0.71
N PHE A 215 -19.62 8.51 0.40
CA PHE A 215 -20.91 8.52 -0.29
C PHE A 215 -22.06 8.95 0.61
N SER A 216 -22.04 8.60 1.90
CA SER A 216 -23.02 9.08 2.88
C SER A 216 -22.75 10.51 3.36
N ASP A 217 -21.72 11.19 2.84
CA ASP A 217 -21.28 12.50 3.29
C ASP A 217 -20.98 12.59 4.80
N GLY A 218 -20.38 11.50 5.33
CA GLY A 218 -20.01 11.34 6.72
C GLY A 218 -21.10 10.71 7.62
N ARG A 219 -22.38 10.68 7.19
CA ARG A 219 -23.49 10.18 8.02
C ARG A 219 -23.34 8.71 8.45
N TRP A 220 -22.56 7.91 7.73
CA TRP A 220 -22.25 6.55 8.16
C TRP A 220 -21.62 6.52 9.56
N LEU A 221 -20.83 7.53 9.93
CA LEU A 221 -20.21 7.67 11.25
C LEU A 221 -21.17 8.25 12.33
N ASP A 222 -22.46 8.47 12.04
CA ASP A 222 -23.42 8.85 13.07
C ASP A 222 -23.74 7.70 14.04
N SER A 223 -23.56 6.46 13.60
CA SER A 223 -23.76 5.27 14.43
C SER A 223 -22.53 4.99 15.31
N TRP A 224 -22.75 4.79 16.61
CA TRP A 224 -21.69 4.37 17.53
C TRP A 224 -21.05 3.03 17.16
N LEU A 225 -21.85 2.09 16.63
CA LEU A 225 -21.32 0.81 16.13
C LEU A 225 -20.31 1.05 15.01
N HIS A 226 -20.64 1.93 14.06
CA HIS A 226 -19.74 2.24 12.94
C HIS A 226 -18.46 2.95 13.40
N ILE A 227 -18.55 3.83 14.42
CA ILE A 227 -17.38 4.46 15.04
C ILE A 227 -16.45 3.39 15.65
N CYS A 228 -17.01 2.47 16.45
CA CYS A 228 -16.23 1.40 17.07
C CYS A 228 -15.60 0.48 16.01
N VAL A 229 -16.36 0.08 15.01
CA VAL A 229 -15.87 -0.80 13.93
C VAL A 229 -14.82 -0.10 13.07
N PHE A 230 -14.99 1.19 12.75
CA PHE A 230 -14.01 1.97 12.02
C PHE A 230 -12.69 2.14 12.80
N ALA A 231 -12.79 2.49 14.09
CA ALA A 231 -11.63 2.59 14.98
C ALA A 231 -10.90 1.25 15.10
N LEU A 232 -11.65 0.13 15.26
CA LEU A 232 -11.08 -1.21 15.38
C LEU A 232 -10.27 -1.62 14.15
N TRP A 233 -10.85 -1.50 12.96
CA TRP A 233 -10.13 -1.91 11.73
C TRP A 233 -8.91 -1.05 11.46
N ASN A 234 -8.97 0.26 11.74
CA ASN A 234 -7.81 1.13 11.62
C ASN A 234 -6.74 0.83 12.69
N ALA A 235 -7.12 0.50 13.91
CA ALA A 235 -6.18 0.06 14.95
C ALA A 235 -5.50 -1.25 14.55
N LEU A 236 -6.26 -2.26 14.10
CA LEU A 236 -5.72 -3.55 13.66
C LEU A 236 -4.80 -3.38 12.45
N ALA A 237 -5.18 -2.59 11.44
CA ALA A 237 -4.30 -2.28 10.31
C ALA A 237 -2.97 -1.68 10.75
N SER A 238 -3.02 -0.69 11.69
CA SER A 238 -1.82 -0.06 12.25
C SER A 238 -0.94 -1.03 13.04
N LEU A 239 -1.55 -2.05 13.64
CA LEU A 239 -0.85 -3.07 14.42
C LEU A 239 -0.30 -4.22 13.56
N MET A 240 -0.79 -4.40 12.31
CA MET A 240 -0.24 -5.42 11.39
C MET A 240 1.12 -5.05 10.82
N ARG A 241 1.40 -3.75 10.72
CA ARG A 241 2.71 -3.23 10.30
C ARG A 241 3.01 -1.95 11.03
N HIS A 242 4.24 -1.80 11.51
CA HIS A 242 4.67 -0.59 12.25
C HIS A 242 4.51 0.70 11.43
N ASN A 243 4.70 0.63 10.11
CA ASN A 243 4.54 1.76 9.20
C ASN A 243 3.09 2.02 8.75
N ALA A 244 2.13 1.17 9.08
CA ALA A 244 0.74 1.37 8.65
C ALA A 244 0.07 2.60 9.30
N ILE A 245 0.66 3.14 10.36
CA ILE A 245 0.26 4.43 10.95
C ILE A 245 0.38 5.59 9.94
N LEU A 246 1.26 5.47 8.94
CA LEU A 246 1.41 6.45 7.85
C LEU A 246 0.19 6.51 6.93
N LEU A 247 -0.68 5.50 6.99
CA LEU A 247 -1.99 5.51 6.34
C LEU A 247 -3.08 5.95 7.31
N THR A 248 -3.21 5.25 8.43
CA THR A 248 -4.35 5.40 9.34
C THR A 248 -4.32 6.74 10.09
N GLY A 249 -3.13 7.27 10.40
CA GLY A 249 -2.98 8.60 10.98
C GLY A 249 -3.52 9.71 10.08
N PRO A 250 -2.98 9.90 8.86
CA PRO A 250 -3.51 10.86 7.90
C PRO A 250 -5.00 10.64 7.60
N LEU A 251 -5.45 9.39 7.50
CA LEU A 251 -6.85 9.04 7.29
C LEU A 251 -7.73 9.59 8.41
N MET A 252 -7.41 9.34 9.67
CA MET A 252 -8.19 9.80 10.81
C MET A 252 -8.20 11.33 10.91
N VAL A 253 -7.05 11.97 10.66
CA VAL A 253 -6.96 13.44 10.60
C VAL A 253 -7.87 14.01 9.51
N LEU A 254 -7.84 13.43 8.31
CA LEU A 254 -8.70 13.86 7.21
C LEU A 254 -10.19 13.66 7.54
N VAL A 255 -10.58 12.55 8.17
CA VAL A 255 -11.96 12.32 8.61
C VAL A 255 -12.41 13.43 9.56
N ILE A 256 -11.56 13.81 10.53
CA ILE A 256 -11.87 14.92 11.45
C ILE A 256 -12.02 16.23 10.67
N LEU A 257 -11.03 16.60 9.85
CA LEU A 257 -11.03 17.86 9.11
C LEU A 257 -12.23 18.00 8.17
N LEU A 258 -12.65 16.91 7.53
CA LEU A 258 -13.71 16.92 6.54
C LEU A 258 -15.12 16.87 7.15
N PHE A 259 -15.29 16.15 8.27
CA PHE A 259 -16.62 15.79 8.76
C PHE A 259 -16.95 16.29 10.17
N VAL A 260 -15.99 16.83 10.94
CA VAL A 260 -16.26 17.31 12.32
C VAL A 260 -17.39 18.35 12.39
N LYS A 261 -17.52 19.21 11.38
CA LYS A 261 -18.61 20.20 11.31
C LYS A 261 -19.98 19.58 11.02
N LYS A 262 -20.03 18.35 10.50
CA LYS A 262 -21.27 17.64 10.12
C LYS A 262 -21.73 16.65 11.17
N ILE A 263 -20.80 15.82 11.67
CA ILE A 263 -21.07 14.73 12.61
C ILE A 263 -20.50 14.98 14.01
N GLY A 264 -19.96 16.20 14.24
CA GLY A 264 -19.50 16.65 15.55
C GLY A 264 -18.29 15.87 16.08
N TYR A 265 -18.22 15.75 17.39
CA TYR A 265 -17.11 15.15 18.13
C TYR A 265 -16.90 13.64 17.85
N LYS A 266 -17.87 12.98 17.23
CA LYS A 266 -17.79 11.53 16.92
C LYS A 266 -16.60 11.16 16.04
N CYS A 267 -16.18 12.07 15.12
CA CYS A 267 -14.94 11.87 14.35
C CYS A 267 -13.70 11.81 15.26
N VAL A 268 -13.63 12.68 16.26
CA VAL A 268 -12.54 12.73 17.22
C VAL A 268 -12.56 11.47 18.08
N VAL A 269 -13.75 11.05 18.51
CA VAL A 269 -13.92 9.81 19.29
C VAL A 269 -13.41 8.60 18.54
N SER A 270 -13.68 8.48 17.23
CA SER A 270 -13.16 7.35 16.44
C SER A 270 -11.63 7.30 16.42
N PHE A 271 -10.96 8.45 16.32
CA PHE A 271 -9.50 8.54 16.36
C PHE A 271 -8.94 8.20 17.76
N VAL A 272 -9.52 8.80 18.82
CA VAL A 272 -9.11 8.51 20.19
C VAL A 272 -9.31 7.03 20.51
N LEU A 273 -10.43 6.43 20.10
CA LEU A 273 -10.69 5.01 20.30
C LEU A 273 -9.68 4.13 19.57
N MET A 274 -9.30 4.48 18.32
CA MET A 274 -8.22 3.79 17.59
C MET A 274 -6.91 3.81 18.41
N LEU A 275 -6.51 4.98 18.93
CA LEU A 275 -5.27 5.11 19.72
C LEU A 275 -5.36 4.34 21.05
N LEU A 276 -6.52 4.35 21.71
CA LEU A 276 -6.76 3.58 22.95
C LEU A 276 -6.71 2.07 22.69
N LEU A 277 -7.26 1.59 21.57
CA LEU A 277 -7.17 0.18 21.18
C LEU A 277 -5.71 -0.22 20.90
N MET A 278 -4.97 0.60 20.14
CA MET A 278 -3.55 0.35 19.89
C MET A 278 -2.73 0.34 21.18
N GLY A 279 -2.94 1.33 22.05
CA GLY A 279 -2.27 1.42 23.36
C GLY A 279 -2.64 0.27 24.30
N GLY A 280 -3.91 -0.13 24.32
CA GLY A 280 -4.40 -1.27 25.10
C GLY A 280 -3.80 -2.60 24.65
N ILE A 281 -3.59 -2.78 23.35
CA ILE A 281 -2.95 -3.98 22.81
C ILE A 281 -1.44 -3.94 23.06
N LYS A 282 -0.73 -2.89 22.66
CA LYS A 282 0.74 -2.78 22.84
C LYS A 282 1.18 -2.61 24.30
N GLY A 283 0.33 -2.06 25.14
CA GLY A 283 0.60 -1.93 26.57
C GLY A 283 0.16 -3.17 27.36
N PRO A 284 -1.02 -3.14 28.01
CA PRO A 284 -1.44 -4.19 28.94
C PRO A 284 -1.46 -5.60 28.33
N MET A 285 -1.97 -5.77 27.11
CA MET A 285 -2.05 -7.11 26.51
C MET A 285 -0.66 -7.70 26.21
N TYR A 286 0.26 -6.90 25.65
CA TYR A 286 1.63 -7.35 25.39
C TYR A 286 2.39 -7.64 26.70
N GLN A 287 2.15 -6.86 27.77
CA GLN A 287 2.73 -7.13 29.08
C GLN A 287 2.25 -8.47 29.66
N VAL A 288 0.95 -8.76 29.60
CA VAL A 288 0.38 -10.04 30.06
C VAL A 288 0.90 -11.22 29.25
N LEU A 289 1.13 -11.04 27.96
CA LEU A 289 1.65 -12.07 27.06
C LEU A 289 3.18 -12.13 27.05
N HIS A 290 3.85 -11.29 27.85
CA HIS A 290 5.32 -11.18 27.89
C HIS A 290 5.96 -10.99 26.51
N VAL A 291 5.30 -10.18 25.63
CA VAL A 291 5.82 -9.86 24.31
C VAL A 291 7.10 -9.05 24.46
N GLN A 292 8.18 -9.52 23.87
CA GLN A 292 9.47 -8.83 23.89
C GLN A 292 9.56 -7.80 22.76
N ASN A 293 10.10 -6.62 23.06
CA ASN A 293 10.48 -5.66 22.03
C ASN A 293 11.78 -6.13 21.37
N HIS A 294 11.86 -5.99 20.06
CA HIS A 294 13.11 -6.23 19.34
C HIS A 294 13.97 -4.95 19.36
N PRO A 295 15.23 -5.01 19.79
CA PRO A 295 16.07 -3.83 19.90
C PRO A 295 16.40 -3.17 18.54
N GLN A 296 16.49 -3.95 17.47
CA GLN A 296 17.00 -3.50 16.17
C GLN A 296 15.99 -2.74 15.26
N VAL A 297 14.81 -2.38 15.79
CA VAL A 297 13.80 -1.61 14.99
C VAL A 297 14.34 -0.24 14.55
N SER A 298 15.22 0.38 15.33
CA SER A 298 15.81 1.68 15.01
C SER A 298 16.74 1.61 13.79
N ALA A 299 17.53 0.56 13.67
CA ALA A 299 18.44 0.35 12.54
C ALA A 299 17.68 0.16 11.21
N GLU A 300 16.55 -0.55 11.22
CA GLU A 300 15.69 -0.69 10.04
C GLU A 300 15.13 0.64 9.54
N MET A 301 14.90 1.61 10.43
CA MET A 301 14.43 2.95 10.03
C MET A 301 15.49 3.78 9.30
N LEU A 302 16.76 3.37 9.32
CA LEU A 302 17.89 4.04 8.66
C LEU A 302 18.16 3.50 7.24
N GLY A 303 17.23 2.78 6.64
CA GLY A 303 17.38 2.18 5.31
C GLY A 303 17.79 3.18 4.22
N VAL A 304 17.13 4.34 4.14
CA VAL A 304 17.50 5.40 3.17
C VAL A 304 18.89 5.97 3.44
N PRO A 305 19.25 6.38 4.68
CA PRO A 305 20.61 6.77 5.04
C PRO A 305 21.66 5.73 4.64
N MET A 306 21.48 4.48 5.00
CA MET A 306 22.42 3.40 4.71
C MET A 306 22.53 3.13 3.20
N THR A 307 21.43 3.25 2.46
CA THR A 307 21.45 3.15 0.98
C THR A 307 22.28 4.27 0.36
N ILE A 308 22.18 5.51 0.86
CA ILE A 308 22.99 6.64 0.38
C ILE A 308 24.47 6.41 0.69
N LEU A 309 24.78 6.07 1.95
CA LEU A 309 26.15 5.85 2.39
C LEU A 309 26.83 4.71 1.64
N GLY A 310 26.12 3.58 1.45
CA GLY A 310 26.62 2.46 0.66
C GLY A 310 26.90 2.84 -0.79
N ASN A 311 26.02 3.64 -1.42
CA ASN A 311 26.24 4.08 -2.80
C ASN A 311 27.44 5.00 -2.94
N VAL A 312 27.66 5.91 -1.99
CA VAL A 312 28.83 6.80 -2.00
C VAL A 312 30.10 6.00 -1.69
N LEU A 313 30.06 5.07 -0.72
CA LEU A 313 31.21 4.23 -0.36
C LEU A 313 31.71 3.40 -1.56
N VAL A 314 30.78 2.77 -2.29
CA VAL A 314 31.15 1.90 -3.42
C VAL A 314 31.69 2.68 -4.62
N ASN A 315 31.13 3.88 -4.90
CA ASN A 315 31.47 4.65 -6.09
C ASN A 315 32.58 5.71 -5.86
N ASP A 316 32.66 6.31 -4.66
CA ASP A 316 33.65 7.35 -4.31
C ASP A 316 33.90 7.36 -2.79
N PRO A 317 34.63 6.38 -2.25
CA PRO A 317 34.86 6.25 -0.81
C PRO A 317 35.58 7.47 -0.19
N GLU A 318 36.43 8.18 -0.98
CA GLU A 318 37.16 9.36 -0.51
C GLU A 318 36.26 10.58 -0.25
N ALA A 319 35.04 10.54 -0.75
CA ALA A 319 34.06 11.58 -0.47
C ALA A 319 33.43 11.45 0.93
N LEU A 320 33.51 10.28 1.56
CA LEU A 320 33.02 10.08 2.94
C LEU A 320 34.04 10.60 3.95
N ASP A 321 33.55 11.08 5.09
CA ASP A 321 34.39 11.39 6.23
C ASP A 321 35.05 10.13 6.77
N GLU A 322 36.23 10.28 7.43
CA GLU A 322 36.95 9.13 7.99
C GLU A 322 36.12 8.34 8.97
N GLU A 323 35.38 9.03 9.86
CA GLU A 323 34.46 8.38 10.83
C GLU A 323 33.41 7.53 10.12
N ALA A 324 32.81 8.06 9.05
CA ALA A 324 31.81 7.34 8.26
C ALA A 324 32.40 6.10 7.57
N ARG A 325 33.63 6.19 7.03
CA ARG A 325 34.32 5.05 6.43
C ARG A 325 34.63 3.97 7.46
N VAL A 326 35.16 4.38 8.60
CA VAL A 326 35.47 3.46 9.72
C VAL A 326 34.21 2.74 10.17
N PHE A 327 33.10 3.45 10.34
CA PHE A 327 31.80 2.87 10.67
C PHE A 327 31.37 1.83 9.62
N LEU A 328 31.36 2.20 8.34
CA LEU A 328 30.91 1.30 7.27
C LEU A 328 31.84 0.08 7.09
N TYR A 329 33.13 0.23 7.34
CA TYR A 329 34.08 -0.89 7.28
C TYR A 329 34.00 -1.84 8.49
N LYS A 330 33.32 -1.48 9.58
CA LYS A 330 32.95 -2.43 10.63
C LYS A 330 31.92 -3.45 10.12
N ILE A 331 31.02 -3.03 9.18
CA ILE A 331 29.97 -3.89 8.61
C ILE A 331 30.57 -4.88 7.60
N GLY A 332 31.56 -4.44 6.82
CA GLY A 332 32.28 -5.26 5.84
C GLY A 332 33.41 -4.47 5.18
N ASP A 333 34.42 -5.15 4.66
CA ASP A 333 35.52 -4.52 3.97
C ASP A 333 35.11 -3.94 2.60
N GLN A 334 36.04 -3.24 1.94
CA GLN A 334 35.76 -2.59 0.67
C GLN A 334 35.39 -3.57 -0.45
N GLU A 335 35.94 -4.79 -0.46
CA GLU A 335 35.63 -5.79 -1.47
C GLU A 335 34.26 -6.40 -1.24
N MET A 336 33.90 -6.65 0.02
CA MET A 336 32.57 -7.09 0.41
C MET A 336 31.50 -6.06 0.02
N TRP A 337 31.72 -4.79 0.27
CA TRP A 337 30.81 -3.73 -0.16
C TRP A 337 30.65 -3.69 -1.68
N LYS A 338 31.74 -3.76 -2.45
CA LYS A 338 31.68 -3.75 -3.92
C LYS A 338 30.98 -4.97 -4.52
N SER A 339 31.12 -6.13 -3.88
CA SER A 339 30.51 -7.38 -4.37
C SER A 339 29.04 -7.54 -3.94
N SER A 340 28.67 -7.05 -2.77
CA SER A 340 27.35 -7.29 -2.16
C SER A 340 26.38 -6.15 -2.38
N TYR A 341 26.84 -4.88 -2.37
CA TYR A 341 25.96 -3.73 -2.48
C TYR A 341 25.38 -3.58 -3.88
N THR A 342 24.06 -3.51 -3.95
CA THR A 342 23.31 -3.17 -5.16
C THR A 342 22.77 -1.74 -5.05
N GLU A 343 22.95 -0.92 -6.08
CA GLU A 343 22.48 0.47 -6.08
C GLU A 343 20.97 0.55 -5.76
N GLY A 344 20.64 1.32 -4.74
CA GLY A 344 19.25 1.48 -4.26
C GLY A 344 18.77 0.40 -3.29
N SER A 345 19.65 -0.46 -2.77
CA SER A 345 19.24 -1.50 -1.83
C SER A 345 20.28 -1.72 -0.73
N TRP A 346 20.02 -1.19 0.46
CA TRP A 346 20.76 -1.55 1.66
C TRP A 346 20.62 -3.04 2.00
N ASN A 347 19.44 -3.63 1.78
CA ASN A 347 19.20 -5.06 2.02
C ASN A 347 20.19 -5.98 1.31
N SER A 348 20.75 -5.56 0.18
CA SER A 348 21.74 -6.38 -0.55
C SER A 348 23.07 -6.54 0.17
N ALA A 349 23.41 -5.59 1.06
CA ALA A 349 24.66 -5.57 1.82
C ALA A 349 24.44 -5.81 3.33
N LYS A 350 23.21 -5.87 3.80
CA LYS A 350 22.88 -5.92 5.24
C LYS A 350 23.46 -7.16 5.97
N TYR A 351 23.64 -8.25 5.27
CA TYR A 351 24.11 -9.54 5.84
C TYR A 351 25.43 -10.01 5.22
N MET A 352 26.27 -9.09 4.77
CA MET A 352 27.54 -9.43 4.11
C MET A 352 28.67 -9.75 5.09
N GLY A 353 28.61 -9.27 6.34
CA GLY A 353 29.61 -9.54 7.38
C GLY A 353 29.22 -10.71 8.29
N ASP A 354 30.15 -11.07 9.17
CA ASP A 354 29.91 -12.11 10.19
C ASP A 354 29.01 -11.62 11.31
N ASP A 355 29.06 -10.29 11.61
CA ASP A 355 28.22 -9.66 12.63
C ASP A 355 26.90 -9.15 12.04
N ILE A 356 25.88 -9.07 12.88
CA ILE A 356 24.59 -8.49 12.47
C ILE A 356 24.78 -6.98 12.32
N SER A 357 24.69 -6.48 11.08
CA SER A 357 24.89 -5.08 10.74
C SER A 357 23.99 -4.12 11.51
N ASP A 358 22.82 -4.60 11.95
CA ASP A 358 21.87 -3.82 12.75
C ASP A 358 22.45 -3.46 14.14
N ASP A 359 23.21 -4.37 14.79
CA ASP A 359 23.86 -4.10 16.08
C ASP A 359 24.95 -3.02 15.91
N ILE A 360 25.72 -3.09 14.83
CA ILE A 360 26.76 -2.09 14.50
C ILE A 360 26.12 -0.71 14.26
N ILE A 361 24.97 -0.66 13.61
CA ILE A 361 24.23 0.59 13.34
C ILE A 361 23.65 1.16 14.66
N GLU A 362 23.17 0.31 15.56
CA GLU A 362 22.66 0.75 16.87
C GLU A 362 23.79 1.29 17.76
N GLU A 363 24.95 0.64 17.77
CA GLU A 363 26.13 1.12 18.50
C GLU A 363 26.62 2.49 18.00
N GLU A 364 26.61 2.71 16.67
CA GLU A 364 27.00 4.00 16.07
C GLU A 364 25.98 5.10 16.40
N GLY A 365 24.70 4.74 16.48
CA GLY A 365 23.60 5.63 16.80
C GLY A 365 23.07 6.43 15.58
N ALA A 366 21.76 6.61 15.57
CA ALA A 366 21.03 7.24 14.46
C ALA A 366 21.52 8.67 14.14
N GLU A 367 21.91 9.44 15.16
CA GLU A 367 22.41 10.81 14.99
C GLU A 367 23.69 10.86 14.15
N ASN A 368 24.64 9.97 14.43
CA ASN A 368 25.89 9.88 13.67
C ASN A 368 25.63 9.43 12.22
N VAL A 369 24.80 8.38 12.04
CA VAL A 369 24.45 7.89 10.70
C VAL A 369 23.77 8.99 9.86
N LEU A 370 22.87 9.78 10.44
CA LEU A 370 22.22 10.90 9.75
C LEU A 370 23.21 12.02 9.45
N ARG A 371 24.15 12.32 10.34
CA ARG A 371 25.22 13.30 10.13
C ARG A 371 26.13 12.89 8.96
N TYR A 372 26.57 11.63 8.93
CA TYR A 372 27.38 11.08 7.83
C TYR A 372 26.64 11.15 6.50
N THR A 373 25.35 10.78 6.52
CA THR A 373 24.49 10.85 5.33
C THR A 373 24.35 12.28 4.81
N TRP A 374 24.17 13.24 5.70
CA TRP A 374 24.09 14.66 5.31
C TRP A 374 25.38 15.15 4.66
N HIS A 375 26.53 14.80 5.23
CA HIS A 375 27.83 15.14 4.63
C HIS A 375 28.05 14.45 3.27
N ALA A 376 27.64 13.19 3.14
CA ALA A 376 27.69 12.48 1.87
C ALA A 376 26.82 13.16 0.79
N ILE A 377 25.59 13.59 1.15
CA ILE A 377 24.71 14.35 0.24
C ILE A 377 25.37 15.66 -0.20
N GLN A 378 26.00 16.39 0.70
CA GLN A 378 26.66 17.65 0.37
C GLN A 378 27.86 17.45 -0.58
N LYS A 379 28.68 16.41 -0.34
CA LYS A 379 29.86 16.14 -1.15
C LYS A 379 29.55 15.44 -2.48
N ARG A 380 28.55 14.55 -2.50
CA ARG A 380 28.16 13.77 -3.69
C ARG A 380 26.62 13.76 -3.89
N PRO A 381 26.01 14.91 -4.18
CA PRO A 381 24.54 15.01 -4.30
C PRO A 381 23.97 14.11 -5.41
N TYR A 382 24.71 13.91 -6.51
CA TYR A 382 24.26 13.08 -7.60
C TYR A 382 24.25 11.58 -7.25
N LEU A 383 25.29 11.07 -6.57
CA LEU A 383 25.33 9.67 -6.11
C LEU A 383 24.24 9.42 -5.07
N SER A 384 24.05 10.36 -4.14
CA SER A 384 23.00 10.29 -3.13
C SER A 384 21.60 10.28 -3.76
N TYR A 385 21.37 11.17 -4.74
CA TYR A 385 20.12 11.22 -5.51
C TYR A 385 19.85 9.90 -6.24
N ARG A 386 20.83 9.34 -6.95
CA ARG A 386 20.70 8.06 -7.67
C ARG A 386 20.30 6.92 -6.73
N ALA A 387 20.94 6.83 -5.56
CA ALA A 387 20.64 5.82 -4.55
C ALA A 387 19.16 5.88 -4.13
N VAL A 388 18.66 7.07 -3.82
CA VAL A 388 17.26 7.27 -3.40
C VAL A 388 16.28 6.99 -4.53
N VAL A 389 16.56 7.47 -5.74
CA VAL A 389 15.70 7.23 -6.91
C VAL A 389 15.59 5.73 -7.21
N LYS A 390 16.72 5.01 -7.12
CA LYS A 390 16.73 3.55 -7.31
C LYS A 390 15.97 2.81 -6.20
N LEU A 391 16.13 3.22 -4.95
CA LEU A 391 15.36 2.66 -3.83
C LEU A 391 13.84 2.85 -4.04
N PHE A 392 13.43 4.00 -4.57
CA PHE A 392 12.03 4.34 -4.79
C PHE A 392 11.50 3.86 -6.15
N GLU A 393 12.31 3.18 -6.96
CA GLU A 393 11.93 2.73 -8.31
C GLU A 393 10.59 1.98 -8.31
N LEU A 394 10.37 1.10 -7.32
CA LEU A 394 9.14 0.33 -7.17
C LEU A 394 7.89 1.22 -7.09
N VAL A 395 7.93 2.31 -6.32
CA VAL A 395 6.79 3.20 -6.09
C VAL A 395 6.68 4.29 -7.17
N LEU A 396 7.80 4.65 -7.79
CA LEU A 396 7.84 5.76 -8.75
C LEU A 396 7.69 5.31 -10.21
N LYS A 397 8.23 4.13 -10.56
CA LYS A 397 8.24 3.65 -11.95
C LYS A 397 6.93 2.95 -12.31
N PRO A 398 6.11 3.53 -13.20
CA PRO A 398 4.78 3.00 -13.50
C PRO A 398 4.77 1.81 -14.47
N ALA A 399 5.86 1.56 -15.21
CA ALA A 399 5.92 0.48 -16.18
C ALA A 399 7.37 0.08 -16.51
N GLY A 400 7.56 -1.12 -17.03
CA GLY A 400 8.85 -1.64 -17.50
C GLY A 400 8.65 -2.92 -18.29
N GLU A 401 9.62 -3.31 -19.08
CA GLU A 401 9.57 -4.56 -19.88
C GLU A 401 9.77 -5.79 -18.99
N HIS A 402 10.52 -5.62 -17.90
CA HIS A 402 10.84 -6.67 -16.92
C HIS A 402 10.63 -6.15 -15.50
N VAL A 403 10.39 -7.06 -14.58
CA VAL A 403 10.22 -6.80 -13.14
C VAL A 403 11.34 -7.49 -12.36
N SER A 404 12.17 -6.71 -11.67
CA SER A 404 13.27 -7.25 -10.84
C SER A 404 12.83 -7.65 -9.42
N TRP A 405 11.69 -7.15 -8.96
CA TRP A 405 11.14 -7.41 -7.62
C TRP A 405 9.98 -8.43 -7.59
N GLY A 406 9.71 -9.09 -8.73
CA GLY A 406 8.72 -10.15 -8.80
C GLY A 406 9.22 -11.43 -8.13
N PHE A 407 8.31 -12.16 -7.50
CA PHE A 407 8.57 -13.46 -6.89
C PHE A 407 7.36 -14.38 -7.05
N ASN A 408 7.61 -15.68 -7.08
CA ASN A 408 6.55 -16.69 -7.15
C ASN A 408 6.30 -17.32 -5.78
N ILE A 409 5.25 -18.13 -5.65
CA ILE A 409 4.89 -18.83 -4.42
C ILE A 409 5.92 -19.92 -4.15
N VAL A 410 6.54 -19.85 -2.99
CA VAL A 410 7.59 -20.79 -2.55
C VAL A 410 7.41 -21.16 -1.08
N VAL A 411 7.95 -22.32 -0.70
CA VAL A 411 8.20 -22.70 0.68
C VAL A 411 9.70 -22.64 0.91
N TYR A 412 10.14 -22.00 1.99
CA TYR A 412 11.56 -21.90 2.34
C TYR A 412 12.15 -23.29 2.61
N ASP A 413 13.12 -23.72 1.81
CA ASP A 413 13.70 -25.07 1.86
C ASP A 413 14.46 -25.38 3.15
N GLY A 414 15.02 -24.34 3.81
CA GLY A 414 15.73 -24.46 5.08
C GLY A 414 14.83 -24.60 6.31
N ASN A 415 13.53 -24.86 6.15
CA ASN A 415 12.63 -25.00 7.30
C ASN A 415 12.81 -26.32 8.04
N SER A 416 12.84 -26.28 9.38
CA SER A 416 12.95 -27.45 10.25
C SER A 416 11.66 -28.26 10.39
N TYR A 417 10.55 -27.80 9.80
CA TYR A 417 9.22 -28.38 9.93
C TYR A 417 8.86 -29.37 8.83
N GLY A 418 9.72 -29.50 7.81
CA GLY A 418 9.53 -30.43 6.69
C GLY A 418 8.45 -30.00 5.69
N TYR A 419 7.95 -28.77 5.75
CA TYR A 419 7.01 -28.25 4.74
C TYR A 419 7.69 -28.13 3.38
N LYS A 420 6.98 -28.56 2.34
CA LYS A 420 7.37 -28.46 0.93
C LYS A 420 6.14 -28.12 0.11
N LEU A 421 6.36 -27.66 -1.13
CA LEU A 421 5.26 -27.55 -2.10
C LEU A 421 4.83 -28.97 -2.53
N GLU A 422 3.57 -29.32 -2.26
CA GLU A 422 2.97 -30.64 -2.53
C GLU A 422 1.67 -30.51 -3.34
N GLY A 423 1.52 -29.39 -4.06
CA GLY A 423 0.32 -29.08 -4.83
C GLY A 423 0.19 -29.88 -6.13
N ILE A 424 -0.82 -29.56 -6.92
CA ILE A 424 -1.13 -30.23 -8.18
C ILE A 424 -0.15 -29.77 -9.26
N SER A 425 0.83 -30.59 -9.60
CA SER A 425 1.99 -30.25 -10.46
C SER A 425 1.63 -29.71 -11.83
N TRP A 426 0.62 -30.29 -12.53
CA TRP A 426 0.22 -29.76 -13.85
C TRP A 426 -0.39 -28.36 -13.75
N LEU A 427 -1.13 -28.08 -12.66
CA LEU A 427 -1.73 -26.76 -12.41
C LEU A 427 -0.65 -25.76 -12.03
N GLN A 428 0.31 -26.18 -11.18
CA GLN A 428 1.48 -25.37 -10.83
C GLN A 428 2.26 -24.94 -12.08
N ASN A 429 2.57 -25.87 -13.00
CA ASN A 429 3.28 -25.56 -14.24
C ASN A 429 2.57 -24.50 -15.11
N ILE A 430 1.22 -24.53 -15.18
CA ILE A 430 0.45 -23.52 -15.91
C ILE A 430 0.56 -22.15 -15.21
N LEU A 431 0.49 -22.13 -13.89
CA LEU A 431 0.56 -20.90 -13.12
C LEU A 431 1.98 -20.31 -13.08
N ASP A 432 3.01 -21.16 -13.04
CA ASP A 432 4.41 -20.74 -13.18
C ASP A 432 4.65 -20.07 -14.54
N TYR A 433 4.09 -20.62 -15.61
CA TYR A 433 4.15 -19.99 -16.92
C TYR A 433 3.43 -18.64 -16.95
N SER A 434 2.28 -18.54 -16.29
CA SER A 434 1.54 -17.26 -16.12
C SER A 434 2.35 -16.24 -15.31
N TYR A 435 3.04 -16.68 -14.26
CA TYR A 435 3.95 -15.85 -13.49
C TYR A 435 5.09 -15.31 -14.37
N GLU A 436 5.79 -16.19 -15.09
CA GLU A 436 6.89 -15.80 -15.98
C GLU A 436 6.45 -14.76 -17.01
N TRP A 437 5.27 -14.93 -17.59
CA TRP A 437 4.69 -13.92 -18.50
C TRP A 437 4.39 -12.61 -17.78
N SER A 438 3.93 -12.66 -16.54
CA SER A 438 3.59 -11.47 -15.77
C SER A 438 4.81 -10.64 -15.36
N VAL A 439 6.00 -11.22 -15.30
CA VAL A 439 7.25 -10.52 -14.94
C VAL A 439 8.16 -10.22 -16.13
N ASN A 440 8.05 -10.98 -17.24
CA ASN A 440 8.95 -10.89 -18.40
C ASN A 440 8.24 -10.65 -19.73
N GLY A 441 6.89 -10.63 -19.75
CA GLY A 441 6.10 -10.60 -20.98
C GLY A 441 5.91 -9.22 -21.63
N GLY A 442 6.71 -8.23 -21.25
CA GLY A 442 6.66 -6.87 -21.76
C GLY A 442 5.71 -5.94 -20.99
N VAL A 443 5.73 -4.68 -21.34
CA VAL A 443 5.16 -3.56 -20.58
C VAL A 443 3.73 -3.79 -20.09
N LEU A 444 2.84 -4.33 -20.90
CA LEU A 444 1.43 -4.50 -20.52
C LEU A 444 1.21 -5.62 -19.50
N LEU A 445 1.95 -6.71 -19.60
CA LEU A 445 1.81 -7.85 -18.71
C LEU A 445 2.48 -7.61 -17.35
N THR A 446 3.53 -6.78 -17.33
CA THR A 446 4.26 -6.43 -16.10
C THR A 446 3.56 -5.37 -15.24
N LEU A 447 2.56 -4.64 -15.77
CA LEU A 447 1.88 -3.53 -15.06
C LEU A 447 1.37 -3.93 -13.67
N GLY A 448 0.90 -5.16 -13.49
CA GLY A 448 0.42 -5.66 -12.21
C GLY A 448 1.48 -5.64 -11.09
N TRP A 449 2.76 -5.67 -11.44
CA TRP A 449 3.89 -5.64 -10.52
C TRP A 449 4.48 -4.24 -10.29
N HIS A 450 3.98 -3.21 -10.98
CA HIS A 450 4.46 -1.84 -10.83
C HIS A 450 3.56 -1.04 -9.88
N ILE A 451 3.99 -0.83 -8.65
CA ILE A 451 3.26 0.01 -7.68
C ILE A 451 3.10 1.43 -8.21
N GLY A 452 4.14 1.97 -8.89
CA GLY A 452 4.07 3.27 -9.56
C GLY A 452 2.92 3.40 -10.55
N PHE A 453 2.46 2.29 -11.17
CA PHE A 453 1.27 2.29 -12.01
C PHE A 453 -0.01 2.59 -11.20
N TYR A 454 -0.20 1.93 -10.07
CA TYR A 454 -1.35 2.15 -9.19
C TYR A 454 -1.33 3.54 -8.56
N VAL A 455 -0.15 4.00 -8.12
CA VAL A 455 0.08 5.37 -7.64
C VAL A 455 -0.32 6.40 -8.70
N LEU A 456 0.13 6.20 -9.94
CA LEU A 456 -0.20 7.09 -11.06
C LEU A 456 -1.70 7.13 -11.36
N LEU A 457 -2.36 5.97 -11.34
CA LEU A 457 -3.82 5.90 -11.49
C LEU A 457 -4.52 6.67 -10.37
N LEU A 458 -4.16 6.46 -9.11
CA LEU A 458 -4.74 7.17 -7.96
C LEU A 458 -4.54 8.68 -8.07
N LEU A 459 -3.36 9.14 -8.48
CA LEU A 459 -3.07 10.56 -8.64
C LEU A 459 -3.93 11.20 -9.75
N PHE A 460 -4.05 10.57 -10.92
CA PHE A 460 -4.87 11.09 -12.02
C PHE A 460 -6.36 11.16 -11.64
N TRP A 461 -6.90 10.09 -11.08
CA TRP A 461 -8.31 10.05 -10.64
C TRP A 461 -8.53 10.97 -9.45
N GLY A 462 -7.64 10.96 -8.47
CA GLY A 462 -7.71 11.82 -7.29
C GLY A 462 -7.75 13.30 -7.67
N VAL A 463 -6.79 13.77 -8.47
CA VAL A 463 -6.78 15.15 -8.97
C VAL A 463 -8.06 15.46 -9.74
N SER A 464 -8.53 14.54 -10.59
CA SER A 464 -9.77 14.73 -11.35
C SER A 464 -11.03 14.86 -10.48
N THR A 465 -11.01 14.35 -9.23
CA THR A 465 -12.14 14.42 -8.29
C THR A 465 -12.12 15.67 -7.39
N ILE A 466 -11.03 16.45 -7.31
CA ILE A 466 -10.91 17.62 -6.43
C ILE A 466 -12.05 18.62 -6.67
N ARG A 467 -12.42 18.87 -7.92
CA ARG A 467 -13.51 19.80 -8.30
C ARG A 467 -14.90 19.38 -7.77
N LYS A 468 -15.07 18.10 -7.42
CA LYS A 468 -16.34 17.57 -6.91
C LYS A 468 -16.52 17.80 -5.40
N GLY A 469 -15.45 18.17 -4.71
CA GLY A 469 -15.46 18.49 -3.29
C GLY A 469 -14.39 17.77 -2.48
N TRP A 470 -14.11 18.31 -1.32
CA TRP A 470 -13.04 17.86 -0.42
C TRP A 470 -13.17 16.43 0.07
N LYS A 471 -14.39 15.91 0.24
CA LYS A 471 -14.60 14.57 0.76
C LYS A 471 -13.93 13.47 -0.09
N TRP A 472 -13.76 13.72 -1.39
CA TRP A 472 -13.17 12.75 -2.33
C TRP A 472 -11.68 12.53 -2.13
N ILE A 473 -10.97 13.46 -1.49
CA ILE A 473 -9.54 13.28 -1.17
C ILE A 473 -9.31 12.12 -0.19
N LEU A 474 -10.33 11.77 0.61
CA LEU A 474 -10.26 10.68 1.57
C LEU A 474 -10.03 9.31 0.90
N LEU A 475 -10.45 9.15 -0.37
CA LEU A 475 -10.31 7.89 -1.09
C LEU A 475 -8.89 7.62 -1.63
N TRP A 476 -8.01 8.62 -1.66
CA TRP A 476 -6.69 8.43 -2.28
C TRP A 476 -5.52 9.02 -1.47
N ILE A 477 -5.68 10.15 -0.78
CA ILE A 477 -4.59 10.78 -0.02
C ILE A 477 -3.99 9.86 1.04
N PRO A 478 -4.76 9.12 1.87
CA PRO A 478 -4.18 8.24 2.87
C PRO A 478 -3.30 7.13 2.27
N ILE A 479 -3.68 6.59 1.11
CA ILE A 479 -2.90 5.57 0.41
C ILE A 479 -1.59 6.17 -0.12
N ILE A 480 -1.66 7.34 -0.75
CA ILE A 480 -0.47 8.06 -1.21
C ILE A 480 0.47 8.39 -0.04
N CYS A 481 -0.07 8.80 1.11
CA CYS A 481 0.73 9.03 2.32
C CYS A 481 1.43 7.74 2.79
N TYR A 482 0.75 6.60 2.75
CA TYR A 482 1.35 5.32 3.06
C TYR A 482 2.46 4.96 2.07
N ASP A 483 2.18 5.04 0.77
CA ASP A 483 3.13 4.60 -0.27
C ASP A 483 4.42 5.42 -0.21
N PHE A 484 4.32 6.74 -0.19
CA PHE A 484 5.51 7.60 -0.08
C PHE A 484 6.16 7.56 1.30
N GLY A 485 5.36 7.52 2.37
CA GLY A 485 5.88 7.43 3.73
C GLY A 485 6.62 6.11 3.98
N THR A 486 6.09 4.99 3.49
CA THR A 486 6.76 3.69 3.55
C THR A 486 8.04 3.67 2.71
N ALA A 487 8.04 4.30 1.53
CA ALA A 487 9.23 4.40 0.69
C ALA A 487 10.41 5.07 1.42
N LEU A 488 10.13 6.03 2.33
CA LEU A 488 11.17 6.68 3.15
C LEU A 488 11.76 5.76 4.24
N LEU A 489 11.15 4.60 4.50
CA LEU A 489 11.58 3.64 5.51
C LEU A 489 12.14 2.33 4.89
N LEU A 490 12.29 2.28 3.56
CA LEU A 490 12.77 1.10 2.86
C LEU A 490 14.27 0.90 3.05
N CYS A 491 14.66 -0.35 3.28
CA CYS A 491 16.03 -0.83 3.16
C CYS A 491 16.35 -1.36 1.75
N GLY A 492 15.32 -1.69 0.98
CA GLY A 492 15.39 -2.17 -0.40
C GLY A 492 14.01 -2.25 -1.03
N SER A 493 13.94 -2.36 -2.34
CA SER A 493 12.67 -2.46 -3.07
C SER A 493 12.00 -3.82 -2.77
N ASP A 494 10.92 -3.80 -1.99
CA ASP A 494 10.14 -4.98 -1.65
C ASP A 494 8.66 -4.75 -1.98
N PHE A 495 8.18 -5.48 -2.98
CA PHE A 495 6.81 -5.34 -3.52
C PHE A 495 5.73 -5.62 -2.48
N ARG A 496 5.97 -6.56 -1.55
CA ARG A 496 4.97 -6.98 -0.55
C ARG A 496 4.46 -5.82 0.31
N PHE A 497 5.30 -4.80 0.58
CA PHE A 497 4.94 -3.67 1.43
C PHE A 497 3.83 -2.81 0.84
N PHE A 498 3.64 -2.86 -0.45
CA PHE A 498 2.70 -2.04 -1.22
C PHE A 498 1.65 -2.89 -1.95
N SER A 499 1.67 -4.20 -1.77
CA SER A 499 0.90 -5.17 -2.54
C SER A 499 -0.62 -4.95 -2.47
N PHE A 500 -1.16 -4.42 -1.37
CA PHE A 500 -2.57 -4.09 -1.24
C PHE A 500 -3.07 -3.15 -2.34
N ASN A 501 -2.18 -2.30 -2.92
CA ASN A 501 -2.52 -1.41 -4.05
C ASN A 501 -3.09 -2.19 -5.24
N THR A 502 -2.63 -3.41 -5.47
CA THR A 502 -3.12 -4.28 -6.57
C THR A 502 -4.59 -4.63 -6.42
N VAL A 503 -5.08 -4.68 -5.18
CA VAL A 503 -6.46 -5.08 -4.86
C VAL A 503 -7.36 -3.86 -4.69
N VAL A 504 -6.89 -2.80 -4.01
CA VAL A 504 -7.78 -1.70 -3.60
C VAL A 504 -7.87 -0.55 -4.61
N THR A 505 -6.85 -0.35 -5.45
CA THR A 505 -6.83 0.81 -6.36
C THR A 505 -7.98 0.80 -7.35
N LEU A 506 -8.19 -0.29 -8.08
CA LEU A 506 -9.25 -0.35 -9.09
C LEU A 506 -10.66 -0.18 -8.51
N PRO A 507 -11.03 -0.77 -7.37
CA PRO A 507 -12.29 -0.48 -6.67
C PRO A 507 -12.46 0.99 -6.28
N LEU A 508 -11.38 1.65 -5.83
CA LEU A 508 -11.39 3.08 -5.52
C LEU A 508 -11.63 3.94 -6.78
N LEU A 509 -10.97 3.60 -7.90
CA LEU A 509 -11.21 4.29 -9.18
C LEU A 509 -12.66 4.12 -9.62
N LEU A 510 -13.23 2.93 -9.47
CA LEU A 510 -14.63 2.67 -9.76
C LEU A 510 -15.54 3.56 -8.92
N ALA A 511 -15.31 3.66 -7.61
CA ALA A 511 -16.05 4.55 -6.72
C ALA A 511 -15.91 6.02 -7.15
N MET A 512 -14.69 6.48 -7.49
CA MET A 512 -14.43 7.85 -7.92
C MET A 512 -15.11 8.20 -9.24
N VAL A 513 -15.23 7.28 -10.19
CA VAL A 513 -15.97 7.48 -11.45
C VAL A 513 -17.46 7.64 -11.18
N CYS A 514 -18.01 6.89 -10.24
CA CYS A 514 -19.42 6.95 -9.87
C CYS A 514 -19.80 8.25 -9.13
N SER A 515 -18.82 9.03 -8.70
CA SER A 515 -19.04 10.34 -8.05
C SER A 515 -19.75 11.39 -8.94
N ASN A 516 -19.89 11.14 -10.23
CA ASN A 516 -20.54 12.05 -11.18
C ASN A 516 -22.07 12.17 -10.99
N ARG A 517 -22.65 11.49 -9.98
CA ARG A 517 -24.10 11.48 -9.70
C ARG A 517 -24.61 12.80 -9.09
N GLU A 518 -23.82 13.46 -8.25
CA GLU A 518 -24.28 14.65 -7.52
C GLU A 518 -24.67 15.82 -8.45
N GLU A 519 -24.02 15.96 -9.60
CA GLU A 519 -24.36 17.01 -10.58
C GLU A 519 -25.76 16.82 -11.21
N ARG A 520 -26.27 15.57 -11.28
CA ARG A 520 -27.59 15.29 -11.87
C ARG A 520 -28.74 15.47 -10.88
N VAL A 521 -28.52 15.18 -9.60
CA VAL A 521 -29.57 15.36 -8.58
C VAL A 521 -29.76 16.84 -8.30
N ILE A 522 -28.66 17.60 -8.16
CA ILE A 522 -28.70 19.06 -7.97
C ILE A 522 -29.25 19.76 -9.23
N GLY A 523 -28.90 19.26 -10.43
CA GLY A 523 -29.47 19.79 -11.69
C GLY A 523 -30.96 19.55 -11.81
N LYS A 524 -31.48 18.38 -11.42
CA LYS A 524 -32.92 18.10 -11.42
C LYS A 524 -33.68 18.82 -10.34
N GLU A 525 -33.13 18.99 -9.15
CA GLU A 525 -33.76 19.81 -8.10
C GLU A 525 -33.81 21.29 -8.50
N ASN A 526 -32.78 21.83 -9.14
CA ASN A 526 -32.80 23.20 -9.66
C ASN A 526 -33.77 23.36 -10.84
N GLU A 527 -33.91 22.38 -11.74
CA GLU A 527 -34.95 22.43 -12.79
C GLU A 527 -36.37 22.32 -12.23
N VAL A 528 -36.59 21.58 -11.14
CA VAL A 528 -37.91 21.52 -10.48
C VAL A 528 -38.21 22.79 -9.71
N PHE A 529 -37.22 23.47 -9.14
CA PHE A 529 -37.41 24.77 -8.49
C PHE A 529 -37.67 25.92 -9.49
N ASP A 530 -37.03 25.88 -10.67
CA ASP A 530 -37.27 26.88 -11.72
C ASP A 530 -38.67 26.71 -12.39
N CYS A 531 -39.19 25.48 -12.53
CA CYS A 531 -40.53 25.24 -13.04
C CYS A 531 -41.66 25.69 -12.07
N ASN A 532 -41.39 25.73 -10.75
CA ASN A 532 -42.37 26.21 -9.77
C ASN A 532 -42.33 27.74 -9.54
N SER A 533 -41.38 28.46 -10.15
CA SER A 533 -41.31 29.93 -10.12
C SER A 533 -41.99 30.60 -11.32
N VAL A 534 -42.61 29.84 -12.22
CA VAL A 534 -43.31 30.32 -13.43
C VAL A 534 -44.83 30.01 -13.39
N LEU A 535 -45.32 29.51 -12.27
CA LEU A 535 -46.77 29.44 -11.96
C LEU A 535 -47.05 30.31 -10.74
#